data_2d412ebfaea364660b5fcd94c0c2cc88
#
_entry.id   2d412ebfaea364660b5fcd94c0c2cc88
#
_cell.length_a   1.000
_cell.length_b   1.000
_cell.length_c   1.000
_cell.angle_alpha   90.00
_cell.angle_beta   90.00
_cell.angle_gamma   90.00
#
_symmetry.space_group_name_H-M   'P 1'
#
loop_
_entity.id
_entity.type
_entity.pdbx_description
1 polymer ?
#
loop_
_entity_poly.entity_id
_entity_poly.type
_entity_poly.pdbx_seq_one_letter_code
_entity_poly.pdbx_strand_id
1 'polypeptide(L)'
;LVKGCSFVGLIRIGKLEPLSLEFHSLRLSVGLFNSTIINCDFGDNVSIHNVNYFSHFVVGNEVIIANVNELATTSTAKFGNGIIKEGEKENQRIWLEVCNENGGRKILPFDGMLTADAYLWSKYRDDSALMDAFYAFTEQKFDGARGHYGLIGDRTVIKNCKMIKDVQIGTDA
;
A
#
# COMPACT_ATOMS: atom_id res chain seq x y z
N LEU A 1 17.74 -20.71 0.17
CA LEU A 1 16.96 -19.59 -0.34
C LEU A 1 16.45 -18.65 0.78
N VAL A 2 16.64 -19.00 2.04
CA VAL A 2 16.37 -18.12 3.21
C VAL A 2 17.64 -18.06 4.06
N LYS A 3 18.18 -16.85 4.28
CA LYS A 3 19.45 -16.66 5.00
C LYS A 3 19.48 -15.32 5.73
N GLY A 4 19.87 -15.34 7.01
CA GLY A 4 20.06 -14.14 7.81
C GLY A 4 18.76 -13.37 8.11
N CYS A 5 17.61 -14.05 8.11
CA CYS A 5 16.32 -13.42 8.36
C CYS A 5 15.83 -13.67 9.79
N SER A 6 15.13 -12.66 10.33
CA SER A 6 14.34 -12.79 11.57
C SER A 6 12.87 -12.80 11.22
N PHE A 7 12.12 -13.77 11.75
CA PHE A 7 10.69 -13.91 11.51
C PHE A 7 9.90 -13.75 12.80
N VAL A 8 8.83 -12.94 12.75
CA VAL A 8 7.96 -12.69 13.89
C VAL A 8 6.49 -12.84 13.48
N GLY A 9 5.72 -13.59 14.24
CA GLY A 9 4.29 -13.81 13.98
C GLY A 9 4.05 -14.82 12.84
N LEU A 10 2.94 -14.64 12.11
CA LEU A 10 2.56 -15.53 11.02
C LEU A 10 3.23 -15.12 9.72
N ILE A 11 4.02 -16.02 9.14
CA ILE A 11 4.66 -15.78 7.84
C ILE A 11 4.37 -17.00 6.95
N ARG A 12 3.86 -16.70 5.77
CA ARG A 12 3.65 -17.69 4.71
C ARG A 12 4.56 -17.36 3.54
N ILE A 13 5.22 -18.35 2.99
CA ILE A 13 6.16 -18.19 1.88
C ILE A 13 5.74 -19.17 0.79
N GLY A 14 5.54 -18.66 -0.40
CA GLY A 14 5.27 -19.44 -1.60
C GLY A 14 6.49 -20.28 -2.04
N LYS A 15 6.42 -20.85 -3.20
CA LYS A 15 7.50 -21.65 -3.78
C LYS A 15 8.70 -20.78 -4.11
N LEU A 16 9.88 -21.17 -3.67
CA LEU A 16 11.13 -20.49 -4.00
C LEU A 16 12.00 -21.45 -4.86
N GLU A 17 12.21 -21.11 -6.12
CA GLU A 17 13.08 -21.87 -7.03
C GLU A 17 14.51 -21.30 -7.04
N PRO A 18 15.55 -22.09 -7.34
CA PRO A 18 16.94 -21.62 -7.39
C PRO A 18 17.22 -20.86 -8.69
N LEU A 19 16.55 -19.72 -8.87
CA LEU A 19 16.67 -18.84 -10.02
C LEU A 19 16.98 -17.39 -9.60
N SER A 20 17.20 -16.51 -10.53
CA SER A 20 17.41 -15.08 -10.30
C SER A 20 16.36 -14.29 -11.06
N LEU A 21 15.84 -13.24 -10.41
CA LEU A 21 15.01 -12.24 -11.06
C LEU A 21 15.89 -11.09 -11.57
N GLU A 22 15.48 -10.48 -12.68
CA GLU A 22 16.21 -9.41 -13.33
C GLU A 22 15.33 -8.18 -13.53
N PHE A 23 15.88 -7.02 -13.27
CA PHE A 23 15.27 -5.74 -13.57
C PHE A 23 16.37 -4.76 -14.03
N HIS A 24 16.39 -4.42 -15.31
CA HIS A 24 17.49 -3.68 -15.95
C HIS A 24 18.85 -4.36 -15.67
N SER A 25 19.77 -3.62 -15.03
CA SER A 25 21.10 -4.13 -14.63
C SER A 25 21.11 -4.85 -13.29
N LEU A 26 19.99 -4.87 -12.57
CA LEU A 26 19.85 -5.54 -11.27
C LEU A 26 19.53 -7.02 -11.51
N ARG A 27 20.33 -7.91 -10.93
CA ARG A 27 20.05 -9.34 -10.90
C ARG A 27 20.18 -9.85 -9.48
N LEU A 28 19.11 -10.39 -8.94
CA LEU A 28 19.05 -10.89 -7.57
C LEU A 28 18.50 -12.32 -7.52
N SER A 29 19.09 -13.14 -6.65
CA SER A 29 18.59 -14.50 -6.43
C SER A 29 17.24 -14.49 -5.75
N VAL A 30 16.38 -15.41 -6.15
CA VAL A 30 15.13 -15.70 -5.44
C VAL A 30 15.43 -16.17 -4.02
N GLY A 31 14.62 -15.68 -3.09
CA GLY A 31 14.73 -15.99 -1.67
C GLY A 31 14.63 -14.78 -0.77
N LEU A 32 14.79 -14.99 0.53
CA LEU A 32 14.73 -13.96 1.56
C LEU A 32 16.10 -13.86 2.25
N PHE A 33 16.70 -12.68 2.25
CA PHE A 33 18.07 -12.46 2.74
C PHE A 33 18.15 -11.23 3.63
N ASN A 34 18.81 -11.40 4.79
CA ASN A 34 19.17 -10.29 5.71
C ASN A 34 17.99 -9.36 6.01
N SER A 35 16.84 -9.89 6.37
CA SER A 35 15.61 -9.12 6.53
C SER A 35 14.88 -9.47 7.82
N THR A 36 14.22 -8.48 8.44
CA THR A 36 13.30 -8.71 9.56
C THR A 36 11.87 -8.63 9.04
N ILE A 37 11.13 -9.72 9.19
CA ILE A 37 9.82 -9.92 8.57
C ILE A 37 8.79 -10.24 9.64
N ILE A 38 7.67 -9.51 9.63
CA ILE A 38 6.65 -9.56 10.66
C ILE A 38 5.26 -9.70 10.00
N ASN A 39 4.57 -10.81 10.25
CA ASN A 39 3.20 -11.02 9.75
C ASN A 39 3.06 -10.70 8.25
N CYS A 40 3.80 -11.39 7.40
CA CYS A 40 3.76 -11.19 5.94
C CYS A 40 3.48 -12.48 5.20
N ASP A 41 2.80 -12.35 4.07
CA ASP A 41 2.59 -13.42 3.10
C ASP A 41 3.36 -13.12 1.82
N PHE A 42 4.10 -14.08 1.32
CA PHE A 42 4.88 -13.98 0.09
C PHE A 42 4.37 -14.98 -0.94
N GLY A 43 4.18 -14.51 -2.16
CA GLY A 43 3.93 -15.33 -3.33
C GLY A 43 5.16 -16.12 -3.78
N ASP A 44 5.09 -16.67 -4.98
CA ASP A 44 6.13 -17.51 -5.53
C ASP A 44 7.31 -16.69 -6.08
N ASN A 45 8.50 -17.25 -5.95
CA ASN A 45 9.73 -16.72 -6.54
C ASN A 45 10.04 -15.25 -6.19
N VAL A 46 9.76 -14.84 -4.96
CA VAL A 46 10.11 -13.49 -4.49
C VAL A 46 11.62 -13.37 -4.22
N SER A 47 12.15 -12.17 -4.38
CA SER A 47 13.56 -11.82 -4.13
C SER A 47 13.63 -10.65 -3.15
N ILE A 48 13.78 -10.96 -1.86
CA ILE A 48 13.75 -9.99 -0.76
C ILE A 48 15.14 -9.89 -0.14
N HIS A 49 15.81 -8.76 -0.29
CA HIS A 49 17.18 -8.55 0.14
C HIS A 49 17.35 -7.29 0.98
N ASN A 50 17.92 -7.42 2.17
CA ASN A 50 18.31 -6.31 3.04
C ASN A 50 17.12 -5.37 3.36
N VAL A 51 16.02 -5.92 3.87
CA VAL A 51 14.87 -5.15 4.36
C VAL A 51 14.92 -5.14 5.88
N ASN A 52 15.24 -4.00 6.48
CA ASN A 52 15.46 -3.91 7.91
C ASN A 52 14.18 -4.13 8.72
N TYR A 53 13.04 -3.64 8.21
CA TYR A 53 11.74 -3.82 8.85
C TYR A 53 10.64 -3.98 7.80
N PHE A 54 10.06 -5.18 7.71
CA PHE A 54 9.01 -5.53 6.76
C PHE A 54 7.79 -6.09 7.52
N SER A 55 6.67 -5.38 7.51
CA SER A 55 5.57 -5.69 8.41
C SER A 55 4.19 -5.54 7.76
N HIS A 56 3.35 -6.58 7.93
CA HIS A 56 1.93 -6.62 7.54
C HIS A 56 1.68 -6.33 6.05
N PHE A 57 2.30 -7.12 5.18
CA PHE A 57 2.09 -7.09 3.74
C PHE A 57 1.73 -8.46 3.17
N VAL A 58 0.91 -8.41 2.14
CA VAL A 58 0.72 -9.51 1.18
C VAL A 58 1.49 -9.17 -0.08
N VAL A 59 2.44 -10.00 -0.44
CA VAL A 59 3.37 -9.80 -1.56
C VAL A 59 3.05 -10.81 -2.65
N GLY A 60 2.92 -10.36 -3.88
CA GLY A 60 2.66 -11.16 -5.06
C GLY A 60 3.87 -12.00 -5.50
N ASN A 61 3.76 -12.56 -6.70
CA ASN A 61 4.77 -13.42 -7.28
C ASN A 61 5.87 -12.61 -7.99
N GLU A 62 7.09 -13.14 -8.03
CA GLU A 62 8.23 -12.57 -8.76
C GLU A 62 8.56 -11.13 -8.38
N VAL A 63 8.27 -10.75 -7.14
CA VAL A 63 8.53 -9.39 -6.60
C VAL A 63 10.00 -9.26 -6.19
N ILE A 64 10.62 -8.15 -6.55
CA ILE A 64 11.98 -7.77 -6.11
C ILE A 64 11.88 -6.64 -5.09
N ILE A 65 12.39 -6.86 -3.87
CA ILE A 65 12.55 -5.81 -2.86
C ILE A 65 13.98 -5.81 -2.36
N ALA A 66 14.68 -4.69 -2.53
CA ALA A 66 16.10 -4.61 -2.19
C ALA A 66 16.47 -3.29 -1.50
N ASN A 67 17.22 -3.39 -0.40
CA ASN A 67 17.77 -2.26 0.34
C ASN A 67 16.67 -1.27 0.78
N VAL A 68 15.65 -1.75 1.46
CA VAL A 68 14.56 -0.96 2.01
C VAL A 68 14.69 -0.92 3.52
N ASN A 69 14.71 0.28 4.10
CA ASN A 69 14.85 0.39 5.54
C ASN A 69 13.54 0.03 6.26
N GLU A 70 12.42 0.58 5.83
CA GLU A 70 11.12 0.27 6.42
C GLU A 70 10.02 0.10 5.36
N LEU A 71 9.30 -1.01 5.44
CA LEU A 71 8.11 -1.31 4.65
C LEU A 71 7.05 -1.83 5.62
N ALA A 72 6.06 -0.99 5.96
CA ALA A 72 5.14 -1.31 7.05
C ALA A 72 3.70 -0.88 6.75
N THR A 73 2.75 -1.68 7.22
CA THR A 73 1.33 -1.33 7.22
C THR A 73 0.82 -1.27 8.65
N THR A 74 0.20 -0.15 9.02
CA THR A 74 -0.40 0.05 10.33
C THR A 74 -1.82 -0.49 10.40
N SER A 75 -2.34 -0.68 11.61
CA SER A 75 -3.73 -1.14 11.80
C SER A 75 -4.78 -0.13 11.31
N THR A 76 -4.40 1.12 11.10
CA THR A 76 -5.26 2.22 10.64
C THR A 76 -4.99 2.61 9.18
N ALA A 77 -4.28 1.78 8.43
CA ALA A 77 -3.98 2.02 7.02
C ALA A 77 -5.26 2.20 6.19
N LYS A 78 -5.31 3.26 5.40
CA LYS A 78 -6.43 3.64 4.53
C LYS A 78 -6.07 3.58 3.04
N PHE A 79 -4.82 3.34 2.73
CA PHE A 79 -4.31 3.23 1.35
C PHE A 79 -4.73 4.40 0.45
N GLY A 80 -4.73 5.61 1.00
CA GLY A 80 -5.13 6.82 0.29
C GLY A 80 -6.63 7.11 0.29
N ASN A 81 -7.47 6.24 0.83
CA ASN A 81 -8.91 6.50 0.91
C ASN A 81 -9.27 7.47 2.04
N GLY A 82 -10.23 8.35 1.79
CA GLY A 82 -10.73 9.38 2.72
C GLY A 82 -11.76 8.88 3.74
N ILE A 83 -11.73 7.60 4.08
CA ILE A 83 -12.64 6.96 5.03
C ILE A 83 -12.22 7.19 6.49
N ILE A 84 -13.11 6.85 7.41
CA ILE A 84 -12.83 6.73 8.84
C ILE A 84 -12.74 5.25 9.21
N LYS A 85 -11.65 4.85 9.86
CA LYS A 85 -11.50 3.52 10.44
C LYS A 85 -12.20 3.43 11.79
N GLU A 86 -12.62 2.24 12.18
CA GLU A 86 -13.25 1.99 13.47
C GLU A 86 -12.44 2.60 14.65
N GLY A 87 -13.10 3.40 15.47
CA GLY A 87 -12.50 4.07 16.63
C GLY A 87 -11.63 5.30 16.27
N GLU A 88 -11.58 5.73 15.03
CA GLU A 88 -10.98 7.02 14.65
C GLU A 88 -11.97 8.17 14.81
N LYS A 89 -11.43 9.37 15.01
CA LYS A 89 -12.21 10.61 15.05
C LYS A 89 -12.27 11.24 13.65
N GLU A 90 -13.30 12.05 13.40
CA GLU A 90 -13.50 12.74 12.11
C GLU A 90 -12.28 13.60 11.69
N ASN A 91 -11.53 14.15 12.63
CA ASN A 91 -10.33 14.94 12.34
C ASN A 91 -9.15 14.11 11.79
N GLN A 92 -9.26 12.78 11.78
CA GLN A 92 -8.28 11.87 11.19
C GLN A 92 -8.63 11.50 9.74
N ARG A 93 -9.73 12.03 9.20
CA ARG A 93 -10.12 11.83 7.80
C ARG A 93 -9.12 12.50 6.86
N ILE A 94 -8.74 11.77 5.82
CA ILE A 94 -7.81 12.26 4.81
C ILE A 94 -8.59 13.06 3.76
N TRP A 95 -8.21 14.31 3.58
CA TRP A 95 -8.73 15.19 2.55
C TRP A 95 -7.62 15.55 1.58
N LEU A 96 -7.94 15.63 0.28
CA LEU A 96 -7.05 16.16 -0.74
C LEU A 96 -7.52 17.54 -1.21
N GLU A 97 -6.65 18.54 -1.12
CA GLU A 97 -6.86 19.85 -1.73
C GLU A 97 -6.56 19.76 -3.23
N VAL A 98 -7.52 20.11 -4.07
CA VAL A 98 -7.39 20.01 -5.53
C VAL A 98 -7.13 21.35 -6.22
N CYS A 99 -7.18 22.47 -5.50
CA CYS A 99 -6.88 23.81 -5.99
C CYS A 99 -6.19 24.61 -4.89
N ASN A 100 -4.91 24.90 -5.04
CA ASN A 100 -4.09 25.50 -3.99
C ASN A 100 -4.33 26.99 -3.77
N GLU A 101 -4.64 27.74 -4.84
CA GLU A 101 -4.68 29.21 -4.78
C GLU A 101 -5.83 29.75 -3.94
N ASN A 102 -6.96 29.06 -3.90
CA ASN A 102 -8.17 29.56 -3.24
C ASN A 102 -8.54 28.82 -1.96
N GLY A 103 -7.97 27.65 -1.70
CA GLY A 103 -8.36 26.77 -0.58
C GLY A 103 -9.80 26.25 -0.65
N GLY A 104 -10.18 25.38 0.27
CA GLY A 104 -11.55 24.93 0.47
C GLY A 104 -12.17 24.08 -0.65
N ARG A 105 -11.38 23.66 -1.64
CA ARG A 105 -11.79 22.72 -2.69
C ARG A 105 -11.19 21.33 -2.43
N LYS A 106 -11.46 20.82 -1.27
CA LYS A 106 -11.00 19.49 -0.87
C LYS A 106 -12.01 18.42 -1.20
N ILE A 107 -11.49 17.24 -1.48
CA ILE A 107 -12.25 16.04 -1.83
C ILE A 107 -11.86 14.89 -0.90
N LEU A 108 -12.75 13.90 -0.77
CA LEU A 108 -12.45 12.63 -0.11
C LEU A 108 -12.05 11.61 -1.18
N PRO A 109 -10.81 11.18 -1.21
CA PRO A 109 -10.38 10.19 -2.18
C PRO A 109 -11.00 8.82 -1.88
N PHE A 110 -11.26 8.05 -2.93
CA PHE A 110 -11.69 6.66 -2.86
C PHE A 110 -11.01 5.85 -3.96
N ASP A 111 -10.88 4.54 -3.75
CA ASP A 111 -10.28 3.65 -4.72
C ASP A 111 -11.02 3.67 -6.06
N GLY A 112 -10.27 3.85 -7.16
CA GLY A 112 -10.81 3.99 -8.50
C GLY A 112 -11.38 5.38 -8.83
N MET A 113 -11.13 6.40 -8.01
CA MET A 113 -11.52 7.79 -8.30
C MET A 113 -10.89 8.29 -9.60
N LEU A 114 -11.70 8.88 -10.47
CA LEU A 114 -11.28 9.51 -11.70
C LEU A 114 -11.11 11.02 -11.52
N THR A 115 -10.37 11.66 -12.42
CA THR A 115 -10.24 13.12 -12.45
C THR A 115 -11.58 13.83 -12.63
N ALA A 116 -12.53 13.19 -13.33
CA ALA A 116 -13.89 13.71 -13.49
C ALA A 116 -14.65 13.75 -12.15
N ASP A 117 -14.49 12.76 -11.29
CA ASP A 117 -15.12 12.73 -9.96
C ASP A 117 -14.58 13.86 -9.09
N ALA A 118 -13.26 14.07 -9.10
CA ALA A 118 -12.61 15.15 -8.39
C ALA A 118 -13.09 16.54 -8.88
N TYR A 119 -13.28 16.68 -10.20
CA TYR A 119 -13.82 17.90 -10.79
C TYR A 119 -15.27 18.16 -10.33
N LEU A 120 -16.14 17.17 -10.40
CA LEU A 120 -17.53 17.28 -9.96
C LEU A 120 -17.61 17.65 -8.48
N TRP A 121 -16.85 16.96 -7.65
CA TRP A 121 -16.77 17.24 -6.21
C TRP A 121 -16.34 18.66 -5.91
N SER A 122 -15.28 19.15 -6.55
CA SER A 122 -14.75 20.49 -6.29
C SER A 122 -15.63 21.61 -6.86
N LYS A 123 -16.27 21.37 -8.02
CA LYS A 123 -17.06 22.37 -8.71
C LYS A 123 -18.46 22.55 -8.11
N TYR A 124 -19.12 21.45 -7.78
CA TYR A 124 -20.51 21.45 -7.31
C TYR A 124 -20.62 21.28 -5.79
N ARG A 125 -19.63 21.76 -5.05
CA ARG A 125 -19.55 21.62 -3.59
C ARG A 125 -20.73 22.23 -2.82
N ASP A 126 -21.48 23.14 -3.43
CA ASP A 126 -22.66 23.77 -2.84
C ASP A 126 -23.94 22.92 -3.00
N ASP A 127 -23.88 21.82 -3.78
CA ASP A 127 -24.94 20.84 -3.91
C ASP A 127 -24.80 19.79 -2.80
N SER A 128 -25.58 19.97 -1.73
CA SER A 128 -25.51 19.08 -0.56
C SER A 128 -25.89 17.64 -0.89
N ALA A 129 -26.88 17.40 -1.77
CA ALA A 129 -27.30 16.05 -2.13
C ALA A 129 -26.20 15.31 -2.90
N LEU A 130 -25.50 15.99 -3.78
CA LEU A 130 -24.34 15.44 -4.48
C LEU A 130 -23.19 15.15 -3.52
N MET A 131 -22.90 16.07 -2.58
CA MET A 131 -21.86 15.86 -1.59
C MET A 131 -22.16 14.66 -0.67
N ASP A 132 -23.39 14.53 -0.20
CA ASP A 132 -23.81 13.39 0.62
C ASP A 132 -23.66 12.07 -0.15
N ALA A 133 -23.97 12.05 -1.45
CA ALA A 133 -23.76 10.88 -2.29
C ALA A 133 -22.27 10.52 -2.44
N PHE A 134 -21.40 11.49 -2.62
CA PHE A 134 -19.95 11.28 -2.67
C PHE A 134 -19.37 10.80 -1.34
N TYR A 135 -19.85 11.34 -0.22
CA TYR A 135 -19.49 10.84 1.11
C TYR A 135 -19.89 9.37 1.29
N ALA A 136 -21.13 9.04 0.99
CA ALA A 136 -21.62 7.66 1.07
C ALA A 136 -20.83 6.73 0.16
N PHE A 137 -20.50 7.16 -1.05
CA PHE A 137 -19.70 6.40 -2.00
C PHE A 137 -18.28 6.15 -1.47
N THR A 138 -17.63 7.15 -0.90
CA THR A 138 -16.29 7.01 -0.30
C THR A 138 -16.30 5.99 0.83
N GLU A 139 -17.26 6.06 1.75
CA GLU A 139 -17.37 5.12 2.87
C GLU A 139 -17.68 3.67 2.44
N GLN A 140 -18.36 3.49 1.31
CA GLN A 140 -18.70 2.16 0.80
C GLN A 140 -17.56 1.49 0.02
N LYS A 141 -16.60 2.25 -0.50
CA LYS A 141 -15.54 1.74 -1.37
C LYS A 141 -14.45 0.97 -0.64
N PHE A 142 -14.28 1.22 0.66
CA PHE A 142 -13.28 0.54 1.45
C PHE A 142 -13.83 0.20 2.85
N ASP A 143 -13.52 -1.02 3.31
CA ASP A 143 -13.94 -1.48 4.63
C ASP A 143 -13.31 -0.62 5.75
N GLY A 144 -14.15 -0.08 6.62
CA GLY A 144 -13.76 0.68 7.81
C GLY A 144 -13.07 -0.15 8.90
N ALA A 145 -13.10 -1.49 8.85
CA ALA A 145 -12.41 -2.33 9.83
C ALA A 145 -10.91 -2.07 9.85
N ARG A 146 -10.30 -2.30 11.02
CA ARG A 146 -8.84 -2.14 11.19
C ARG A 146 -8.07 -3.40 10.76
N GLY A 147 -6.76 -3.24 10.61
CA GLY A 147 -5.84 -4.37 10.45
C GLY A 147 -5.73 -4.90 9.03
N HIS A 148 -6.10 -4.13 8.03
CA HIS A 148 -5.86 -4.52 6.64
C HIS A 148 -4.36 -4.53 6.34
N TYR A 149 -3.93 -5.55 5.63
CA TYR A 149 -2.55 -5.67 5.16
C TYR A 149 -2.30 -4.78 3.94
N GLY A 150 -1.09 -4.25 3.82
CA GLY A 150 -0.62 -3.64 2.58
C GLY A 150 -0.51 -4.70 1.47
N LEU A 151 -0.54 -4.26 0.23
CA LEU A 151 -0.46 -5.13 -0.93
C LEU A 151 0.70 -4.71 -1.83
N ILE A 152 1.45 -5.69 -2.33
CA ILE A 152 2.45 -5.51 -3.38
C ILE A 152 2.13 -6.52 -4.47
N GLY A 153 1.72 -6.02 -5.63
CA GLY A 153 1.32 -6.84 -6.77
C GLY A 153 2.49 -7.57 -7.42
N ASP A 154 2.17 -8.51 -8.29
CA ASP A 154 3.15 -9.35 -8.99
C ASP A 154 4.16 -8.53 -9.79
N ARG A 155 5.38 -9.04 -9.93
CA ARG A 155 6.48 -8.47 -10.73
C ARG A 155 6.85 -7.02 -10.40
N THR A 156 6.48 -6.57 -9.20
CA THR A 156 6.82 -5.23 -8.69
C THR A 156 8.27 -5.17 -8.23
N VAL A 157 8.92 -4.03 -8.47
CA VAL A 157 10.31 -3.79 -8.06
C VAL A 157 10.42 -2.57 -7.14
N ILE A 158 10.86 -2.80 -5.92
CA ILE A 158 11.08 -1.76 -4.92
C ILE A 158 12.55 -1.79 -4.49
N LYS A 159 13.27 -0.70 -4.69
CA LYS A 159 14.70 -0.65 -4.33
C LYS A 159 15.12 0.69 -3.72
N ASN A 160 16.05 0.61 -2.78
CA ASN A 160 16.73 1.77 -2.21
C ASN A 160 15.77 2.81 -1.60
N CYS A 161 14.72 2.35 -0.91
CA CYS A 161 13.74 3.21 -0.27
C CYS A 161 14.02 3.34 1.23
N LYS A 162 13.89 4.57 1.75
CA LYS A 162 14.03 4.81 3.18
C LYS A 162 12.81 4.31 3.95
N MET A 163 11.61 4.65 3.49
CA MET A 163 10.37 4.29 4.17
C MET A 163 9.20 4.24 3.18
N ILE A 164 8.40 3.19 3.30
CA ILE A 164 7.11 3.04 2.59
C ILE A 164 6.10 2.57 3.63
N LYS A 165 5.03 3.33 3.82
CA LYS A 165 3.99 3.03 4.82
C LYS A 165 2.59 3.12 4.24
N ASP A 166 1.72 2.19 4.71
CA ASP A 166 0.27 2.24 4.49
C ASP A 166 -0.13 2.35 3.02
N VAL A 167 0.49 1.54 2.16
CA VAL A 167 0.30 1.58 0.71
C VAL A 167 -0.24 0.27 0.14
N GLN A 168 -0.90 0.40 -1.00
CA GLN A 168 -1.14 -0.69 -1.93
C GLN A 168 -0.42 -0.37 -3.24
N ILE A 169 0.41 -1.30 -3.70
CA ILE A 169 1.20 -1.18 -4.92
C ILE A 169 0.66 -2.20 -5.92
N GLY A 170 0.38 -1.76 -7.11
CA GLY A 170 -0.16 -2.61 -8.18
C GLY A 170 0.86 -3.60 -8.74
N THR A 171 0.41 -4.39 -9.69
CA THR A 171 1.24 -5.31 -10.47
C THR A 171 2.10 -4.54 -11.47
N ASP A 172 3.30 -5.04 -11.78
CA ASP A 172 4.24 -4.47 -12.74
C ASP A 172 4.66 -3.00 -12.42
N ALA A 173 4.76 -2.65 -11.15
CA ALA A 173 5.14 -1.32 -10.68
C ALA A 173 6.66 -1.20 -10.39
#